data_5b3c659633f4f20a0c07967f610f5d21
#
_entry.id   5b3c659633f4f20a0c07967f610f5d21
#
_cell.length_a   1.000
_cell.length_b   1.000
_cell.length_c   1.000
_cell.angle_alpha   90.00
_cell.angle_beta   90.00
_cell.angle_gamma   90.00
#
_symmetry.space_group_name_H-M   'P 1'
#
loop_
_entity.id
_entity.type
_entity.pdbx_description
1 polymer ?
#
loop_
_entity_poly.entity_id
_entity_poly.type
_entity_poly.pdbx_seq_one_letter_code
_entity_poly.pdbx_strand_id
1 'polypeptide(L)'
;DNLRAVVQPGLVNLHLSNALNPQGFYYVPDPSSQRSCTIGGNAGENAGGPHTLIYGVTTNHVFGLEIVTTEGEILQIGGWTYDTPGYDLTGLLIGSEGTLCIVTKIIVRIVHLAEAVKTMVGIFDTMDDASNTVSEIIASGVIPAAIEMMDEMILQAVEADTHAGYPMDAAAVLLMEAEGLRESVAEQVEQIVSVCNKHHAREVRIAANEAERQLFWAGRKNAFGAVGRISPEFYVQDGVVPRTRLPYVLRRVGEICSSYGLRVGNVFHAGDGNLHPLILFDSQIPGE
;
A
#
# COMPACT_ATOMS: atom_id res chain seq x y z
N ASP A 1 18.04 -21.10 -1.98
CA ASP A 1 17.41 -22.40 -1.74
C ASP A 1 16.34 -22.40 -0.64
N ASN A 2 16.35 -21.44 0.29
CA ASN A 2 15.44 -21.43 1.45
C ASN A 2 14.44 -20.27 1.45
N LEU A 3 14.33 -19.50 0.37
CA LEU A 3 13.47 -18.32 0.23
C LEU A 3 13.69 -17.28 1.35
N ARG A 4 14.95 -17.03 1.67
CA ARG A 4 15.35 -16.07 2.72
C ARG A 4 16.53 -15.23 2.27
N ALA A 5 16.56 -13.99 2.76
CA ALA A 5 17.71 -13.11 2.68
C ALA A 5 18.11 -12.62 4.08
N VAL A 6 19.40 -12.50 4.33
CA VAL A 6 19.92 -11.85 5.53
C VAL A 6 20.43 -10.47 5.14
N VAL A 7 19.88 -9.43 5.75
CA VAL A 7 20.16 -8.05 5.38
C VAL A 7 20.54 -7.21 6.60
N GLN A 8 21.27 -6.14 6.36
CA GLN A 8 21.50 -5.09 7.35
C GLN A 8 20.34 -4.09 7.36
N PRO A 9 20.03 -3.45 8.49
CA PRO A 9 18.88 -2.55 8.62
C PRO A 9 18.95 -1.31 7.72
N GLY A 10 20.14 -0.85 7.35
CA GLY A 10 20.35 0.30 6.46
C GLY A 10 20.12 -0.01 4.96
N LEU A 11 19.85 -1.24 4.58
CA LEU A 11 19.55 -1.56 3.18
C LEU A 11 18.23 -0.92 2.75
N VAL A 12 18.26 -0.15 1.66
CA VAL A 12 17.05 0.45 1.07
C VAL A 12 16.14 -0.66 0.55
N ASN A 13 14.83 -0.58 0.86
CA ASN A 13 13.84 -1.59 0.54
C ASN A 13 13.88 -2.00 -0.94
N LEU A 14 13.76 -1.04 -1.86
CA LEU A 14 13.77 -1.30 -3.29
C LEU A 14 15.08 -1.96 -3.77
N HIS A 15 16.21 -1.65 -3.14
CA HIS A 15 17.50 -2.23 -3.52
C HIS A 15 17.55 -3.74 -3.27
N LEU A 16 16.85 -4.22 -2.22
CA LEU A 16 16.73 -5.65 -1.96
C LEU A 16 15.99 -6.34 -3.11
N SER A 17 14.81 -5.85 -3.48
CA SER A 17 14.05 -6.41 -4.61
C SER A 17 14.82 -6.35 -5.92
N ASN A 18 15.48 -5.24 -6.22
CA ASN A 18 16.30 -5.10 -7.43
C ASN A 18 17.46 -6.11 -7.49
N ALA A 19 18.06 -6.45 -6.35
CA ALA A 19 19.11 -7.45 -6.28
C ALA A 19 18.60 -8.89 -6.46
N LEU A 20 17.34 -9.14 -6.08
CA LEU A 20 16.69 -10.45 -6.16
C LEU A 20 16.01 -10.73 -7.50
N ASN A 21 15.46 -9.69 -8.16
CA ASN A 21 14.70 -9.82 -9.41
C ASN A 21 15.42 -10.60 -10.51
N PRO A 22 16.73 -10.41 -10.77
CA PRO A 22 17.44 -11.21 -11.80
C PRO A 22 17.48 -12.70 -11.50
N GLN A 23 17.22 -13.11 -10.25
CA GLN A 23 17.18 -14.49 -9.80
C GLN A 23 15.75 -15.05 -9.72
N GLY A 24 14.74 -14.26 -10.11
CA GLY A 24 13.32 -14.64 -10.08
C GLY A 24 12.66 -14.49 -8.71
N PHE A 25 13.22 -13.67 -7.82
CA PHE A 25 12.68 -13.43 -6.48
C PHE A 25 12.49 -11.93 -6.22
N TYR A 26 11.69 -11.60 -5.19
CA TYR A 26 11.58 -10.25 -4.68
C TYR A 26 11.24 -10.23 -3.18
N TYR A 27 11.38 -9.05 -2.56
CA TYR A 27 10.94 -8.77 -1.21
C TYR A 27 9.58 -8.06 -1.27
N VAL A 28 8.57 -8.63 -0.64
CA VAL A 28 7.17 -8.25 -0.85
C VAL A 28 6.77 -6.90 -0.24
N PRO A 29 7.06 -6.60 1.05
CA PRO A 29 6.66 -5.32 1.62
C PRO A 29 7.19 -4.14 0.79
N ASP A 30 6.27 -3.39 0.17
CA ASP A 30 6.58 -2.33 -0.78
C ASP A 30 5.92 -0.99 -0.42
N PRO A 31 6.24 -0.40 0.76
CA PRO A 31 5.68 0.90 1.13
C PRO A 31 5.92 1.92 0.02
N SER A 32 5.04 2.92 -0.11
CA SER A 32 5.19 3.96 -1.15
C SER A 32 6.55 4.67 -1.08
N SER A 33 7.19 4.68 0.10
CA SER A 33 8.54 5.18 0.35
C SER A 33 9.67 4.19 0.01
N GLN A 34 9.42 3.05 -0.63
CA GLN A 34 10.40 1.97 -0.87
C GLN A 34 11.71 2.41 -1.52
N ARG A 35 11.72 3.56 -2.23
CA ARG A 35 12.93 4.14 -2.85
C ARG A 35 13.88 4.79 -1.85
N SER A 36 13.39 5.12 -0.65
CA SER A 36 14.13 5.84 0.39
C SER A 36 14.10 5.17 1.75
N CYS A 37 13.04 4.43 2.09
CA CYS A 37 12.97 3.71 3.35
C CYS A 37 13.95 2.52 3.39
N THR A 38 14.37 2.13 4.60
CA THR A 38 15.26 1.01 4.82
C THR A 38 14.52 -0.19 5.41
N ILE A 39 15.08 -1.39 5.27
CA ILE A 39 14.50 -2.60 5.86
C ILE A 39 14.42 -2.49 7.38
N GLY A 40 15.39 -1.83 8.04
CA GLY A 40 15.35 -1.57 9.48
C GLY A 40 14.25 -0.60 9.87
N GLY A 41 14.03 0.46 9.09
CA GLY A 41 12.89 1.36 9.27
C GLY A 41 11.55 0.63 9.08
N ASN A 42 11.44 -0.21 8.03
CA ASN A 42 10.25 -1.02 7.83
C ASN A 42 9.98 -1.97 9.02
N ALA A 43 11.04 -2.57 9.60
CA ALA A 43 10.91 -3.40 10.79
C ALA A 43 10.52 -2.56 12.03
N GLY A 44 11.09 -1.37 12.21
CA GLY A 44 10.77 -0.47 13.32
C GLY A 44 9.30 -0.04 13.33
N GLU A 45 8.75 0.28 12.17
CA GLU A 45 7.37 0.76 11.99
C GLU A 45 6.35 -0.36 11.69
N ASN A 46 6.79 -1.60 11.50
CA ASN A 46 5.97 -2.67 10.94
C ASN A 46 5.30 -2.27 9.62
N ALA A 47 6.06 -1.67 8.72
CA ALA A 47 5.54 -1.06 7.51
C ALA A 47 4.77 -2.04 6.62
N GLY A 48 3.65 -1.55 6.07
CA GLY A 48 2.88 -2.18 5.01
C GLY A 48 3.13 -1.54 3.65
N GLY A 49 2.14 -1.57 2.77
CA GLY A 49 2.18 -0.99 1.43
C GLY A 49 0.99 -1.44 0.60
N PRO A 50 0.95 -1.09 -0.70
CA PRO A 50 -0.15 -1.47 -1.58
C PRO A 50 -0.47 -2.97 -1.61
N HIS A 51 0.53 -3.82 -1.45
CA HIS A 51 0.37 -5.28 -1.50
C HIS A 51 0.10 -5.93 -0.13
N THR A 52 -0.14 -5.12 0.91
CA THR A 52 -0.48 -5.60 2.26
C THR A 52 -1.73 -6.49 2.25
N LEU A 53 -2.69 -6.22 1.37
CA LEU A 53 -3.94 -6.99 1.27
C LEU A 53 -3.69 -8.50 1.11
N ILE A 54 -2.76 -8.89 0.26
CA ILE A 54 -2.48 -10.31 -0.02
C ILE A 54 -1.31 -10.84 0.82
N TYR A 55 -0.31 -10.01 1.12
CA TYR A 55 0.94 -10.47 1.71
C TYR A 55 1.12 -10.12 3.19
N GLY A 56 0.32 -9.20 3.71
CA GLY A 56 0.51 -8.68 5.06
C GLY A 56 1.59 -7.61 5.14
N VAL A 57 1.97 -7.28 6.36
CA VAL A 57 2.95 -6.25 6.71
C VAL A 57 4.34 -6.85 7.00
N THR A 58 5.32 -6.02 7.36
CA THR A 58 6.71 -6.43 7.57
C THR A 58 6.86 -7.62 8.53
N THR A 59 6.08 -7.68 9.62
CA THR A 59 6.14 -8.80 10.59
C THR A 59 5.86 -10.17 9.94
N ASN A 60 5.03 -10.23 8.89
CA ASN A 60 4.74 -11.46 8.15
C ASN A 60 5.92 -11.95 7.29
N HIS A 61 6.97 -11.14 7.16
CA HIS A 61 8.12 -11.38 6.31
C HIS A 61 9.45 -11.44 7.06
N VAL A 62 9.44 -11.35 8.39
CA VAL A 62 10.66 -11.45 9.21
C VAL A 62 10.65 -12.76 9.98
N PHE A 63 11.71 -13.55 9.78
CA PHE A 63 11.93 -14.80 10.52
C PHE A 63 12.75 -14.59 11.78
N GLY A 64 13.67 -13.63 11.78
CA GLY A 64 14.54 -13.41 12.92
C GLY A 64 15.34 -12.12 12.82
N LEU A 65 15.85 -11.72 13.96
CA LEU A 65 16.59 -10.47 14.15
C LEU A 65 17.88 -10.75 14.92
N GLU A 66 18.96 -10.06 14.57
CA GLU A 66 20.08 -9.81 15.47
C GLU A 66 19.88 -8.42 16.06
N ILE A 67 19.93 -8.33 17.36
CA ILE A 67 19.67 -7.09 18.09
C ILE A 67 20.80 -6.78 19.09
N VAL A 68 20.91 -5.50 19.46
CA VAL A 68 21.69 -5.05 20.61
C VAL A 68 20.73 -4.50 21.66
N THR A 69 20.81 -5.04 22.88
CA THR A 69 19.98 -4.62 24.01
C THR A 69 20.47 -3.30 24.60
N THR A 70 19.70 -2.75 25.55
CA THR A 70 20.09 -1.55 26.31
C THR A 70 21.35 -1.75 27.16
N GLU A 71 21.65 -2.99 27.53
CA GLU A 71 22.85 -3.38 28.26
C GLU A 71 24.08 -3.62 27.35
N GLY A 72 23.88 -3.51 26.02
CA GLY A 72 24.94 -3.71 25.02
C GLY A 72 25.17 -5.18 24.64
N GLU A 73 24.27 -6.09 25.02
CA GLU A 73 24.35 -7.51 24.67
C GLU A 73 23.82 -7.73 23.25
N ILE A 74 24.50 -8.58 22.47
CA ILE A 74 24.06 -9.01 21.16
C ILE A 74 23.27 -10.29 21.28
N LEU A 75 22.01 -10.27 20.86
CA LEU A 75 21.11 -11.41 20.91
C LEU A 75 20.58 -11.78 19.51
N GLN A 76 20.34 -13.08 19.31
CA GLN A 76 19.62 -13.60 18.15
C GLN A 76 18.18 -13.91 18.59
N ILE A 77 17.21 -13.29 17.96
CA ILE A 77 15.78 -13.46 18.21
C ILE A 77 15.16 -14.11 16.98
N GLY A 78 14.30 -15.13 17.19
CA GLY A 78 13.77 -15.91 16.06
C GLY A 78 14.83 -16.76 15.42
N GLY A 79 14.75 -16.98 14.12
CA GLY A 79 15.71 -17.84 13.42
C GLY A 79 15.42 -18.01 11.93
N TRP A 80 15.54 -19.24 11.45
CA TRP A 80 15.32 -19.57 10.03
C TRP A 80 13.89 -20.07 9.75
N THR A 81 13.04 -20.14 10.77
CA THR A 81 11.65 -20.62 10.68
C THR A 81 10.75 -19.73 11.54
N TYR A 82 9.45 -19.69 11.22
CA TYR A 82 8.46 -19.00 12.04
C TYR A 82 8.18 -19.71 13.39
N ASP A 83 8.40 -21.01 13.41
CA ASP A 83 8.10 -21.83 14.58
C ASP A 83 9.31 -21.87 15.52
N THR A 84 9.42 -20.87 16.38
CA THR A 84 10.42 -20.78 17.43
C THR A 84 9.76 -21.10 18.79
N PRO A 85 10.39 -21.94 19.63
CA PRO A 85 9.82 -22.25 20.96
C PRO A 85 9.78 -21.00 21.85
N GLY A 86 8.69 -20.80 22.59
CA GLY A 86 8.55 -19.73 23.56
C GLY A 86 7.68 -18.56 23.06
N TYR A 87 7.95 -17.37 23.59
CA TYR A 87 7.23 -16.15 23.20
C TYR A 87 7.69 -15.66 21.82
N ASP A 88 6.75 -15.06 21.08
CA ASP A 88 7.06 -14.38 19.81
C ASP A 88 7.75 -13.02 20.09
N LEU A 89 9.04 -13.08 20.36
CA LEU A 89 9.85 -11.87 20.57
C LEU A 89 10.11 -11.13 19.26
N THR A 90 10.12 -11.83 18.11
CA THR A 90 10.25 -11.17 16.80
C THR A 90 9.07 -10.24 16.56
N GLY A 91 7.85 -10.72 16.78
CA GLY A 91 6.64 -9.89 16.66
C GLY A 91 6.57 -8.75 17.69
N LEU A 92 7.15 -8.92 18.89
CA LEU A 92 7.27 -7.86 19.89
C LEU A 92 8.21 -6.72 19.43
N LEU A 93 9.32 -7.06 18.79
CA LEU A 93 10.36 -6.10 18.40
C LEU A 93 10.04 -5.37 17.09
N ILE A 94 9.29 -6.00 16.18
CA ILE A 94 8.82 -5.36 14.96
C ILE A 94 7.68 -4.41 15.31
N GLY A 95 7.77 -3.15 14.87
CA GLY A 95 6.83 -2.09 15.24
C GLY A 95 7.14 -1.44 16.59
N SER A 96 8.31 -1.72 17.19
CA SER A 96 8.74 -1.12 18.46
C SER A 96 9.36 0.28 18.33
N GLU A 97 9.49 0.79 17.10
CA GLU A 97 10.07 2.12 16.81
C GLU A 97 11.47 2.33 17.41
N GLY A 98 12.24 1.25 17.57
CA GLY A 98 13.57 1.29 18.19
C GLY A 98 13.58 1.54 19.71
N THR A 99 12.41 1.46 20.37
CA THR A 99 12.30 1.74 21.83
C THR A 99 12.80 0.58 22.69
N LEU A 100 12.90 -0.63 22.13
CA LEU A 100 13.28 -1.83 22.90
C LEU A 100 14.71 -2.31 22.63
N CYS A 101 15.23 -2.07 21.40
CA CYS A 101 16.56 -2.53 21.01
C CYS A 101 17.04 -1.82 19.73
N ILE A 102 18.32 -2.05 19.40
CA ILE A 102 18.87 -1.70 18.08
C ILE A 102 18.98 -2.95 17.24
N VAL A 103 18.29 -2.98 16.10
CA VAL A 103 18.37 -4.08 15.14
C VAL A 103 19.63 -3.95 14.29
N THR A 104 20.42 -5.01 14.16
CA THR A 104 21.69 -5.03 13.41
C THR A 104 21.67 -5.96 12.21
N LYS A 105 20.84 -7.01 12.22
CA LYS A 105 20.56 -7.89 11.07
C LYS A 105 19.11 -8.34 11.08
N ILE A 106 18.57 -8.60 9.90
CA ILE A 106 17.20 -9.04 9.70
C ILE A 106 17.21 -10.23 8.74
N ILE A 107 16.57 -11.32 9.13
CA ILE A 107 16.32 -12.48 8.27
C ILE A 107 14.93 -12.29 7.69
N VAL A 108 14.85 -11.96 6.41
CA VAL A 108 13.59 -11.71 5.71
C VAL A 108 13.20 -12.88 4.81
N ARG A 109 11.89 -13.08 4.68
CA ARG A 109 11.29 -13.95 3.66
C ARG A 109 11.36 -13.24 2.31
N ILE A 110 11.75 -13.98 1.28
CA ILE A 110 11.61 -13.58 -0.12
C ILE A 110 10.65 -14.54 -0.83
N VAL A 111 10.01 -14.06 -1.89
CA VAL A 111 9.05 -14.87 -2.66
C VAL A 111 9.46 -14.92 -4.13
N HIS A 112 8.95 -15.90 -4.87
CA HIS A 112 9.09 -15.95 -6.32
C HIS A 112 8.33 -14.79 -6.96
N LEU A 113 8.86 -14.25 -8.05
CA LEU A 113 8.10 -13.35 -8.91
C LEU A 113 6.84 -14.06 -9.40
N ALA A 114 5.73 -13.34 -9.44
CA ALA A 114 4.49 -13.86 -9.96
C ALA A 114 4.64 -14.22 -11.45
N GLU A 115 4.00 -15.29 -11.88
CA GLU A 115 4.04 -15.75 -13.28
C GLU A 115 3.30 -14.78 -14.21
N ALA A 116 2.24 -14.17 -13.71
CA ALA A 116 1.46 -13.14 -14.37
C ALA A 116 1.04 -12.05 -13.38
N VAL A 117 1.00 -10.83 -13.88
CA VAL A 117 0.46 -9.65 -13.17
C VAL A 117 -0.45 -8.91 -14.14
N LYS A 118 -1.62 -8.48 -13.68
CA LYS A 118 -2.56 -7.65 -14.43
C LYS A 118 -3.04 -6.49 -13.57
N THR A 119 -2.84 -5.29 -14.06
CA THR A 119 -3.28 -4.05 -13.41
C THR A 119 -4.47 -3.48 -14.16
N MET A 120 -5.47 -3.05 -13.41
CA MET A 120 -6.74 -2.50 -13.89
C MET A 120 -7.02 -1.15 -13.24
N VAL A 121 -7.69 -0.28 -13.96
CA VAL A 121 -8.19 1.01 -13.47
C VAL A 121 -9.71 1.03 -13.64
N GLY A 122 -10.44 1.02 -12.53
CA GLY A 122 -11.90 1.21 -12.51
C GLY A 122 -12.23 2.68 -12.26
N ILE A 123 -13.09 3.28 -13.09
CA ILE A 123 -13.46 4.69 -13.06
C ILE A 123 -14.91 4.80 -12.59
N PHE A 124 -15.16 5.63 -11.56
CA PHE A 124 -16.48 5.76 -10.94
C PHE A 124 -16.93 7.21 -10.84
N ASP A 125 -18.25 7.42 -11.03
CA ASP A 125 -18.90 8.71 -10.90
C ASP A 125 -19.35 9.02 -9.48
N THR A 126 -19.27 8.03 -8.57
CA THR A 126 -19.53 8.22 -7.14
C THR A 126 -18.50 7.48 -6.27
N MET A 127 -18.16 8.07 -5.14
CA MET A 127 -17.30 7.46 -4.14
C MET A 127 -17.94 6.20 -3.52
N ASP A 128 -19.28 6.18 -3.42
CA ASP A 128 -20.03 5.07 -2.87
C ASP A 128 -19.94 3.83 -3.76
N ASP A 129 -20.07 3.99 -5.08
CA ASP A 129 -19.96 2.87 -6.03
C ASP A 129 -18.54 2.28 -6.01
N ALA A 130 -17.50 3.13 -6.00
CA ALA A 130 -16.12 2.67 -5.85
C ALA A 130 -15.91 1.89 -4.54
N SER A 131 -16.38 2.42 -3.42
CA SER A 131 -16.22 1.79 -2.09
C SER A 131 -17.00 0.46 -1.96
N ASN A 132 -18.20 0.39 -2.54
CA ASN A 132 -19.00 -0.82 -2.58
C ASN A 132 -18.35 -1.88 -3.49
N THR A 133 -17.73 -1.46 -4.60
CA THR A 133 -16.94 -2.34 -5.48
C THR A 133 -15.82 -3.02 -4.70
N VAL A 134 -15.04 -2.29 -3.91
CA VAL A 134 -13.96 -2.85 -3.07
C VAL A 134 -14.52 -3.93 -2.13
N SER A 135 -15.61 -3.62 -1.43
CA SER A 135 -16.22 -4.55 -0.48
C SER A 135 -16.71 -5.82 -1.16
N GLU A 136 -17.30 -5.71 -2.35
CA GLU A 136 -17.86 -6.86 -3.06
C GLU A 136 -16.78 -7.71 -3.74
N ILE A 137 -15.70 -7.12 -4.27
CA ILE A 137 -14.56 -7.89 -4.80
C ILE A 137 -14.07 -8.88 -3.73
N ILE A 138 -13.82 -8.41 -2.53
CA ILE A 138 -13.35 -9.27 -1.44
C ILE A 138 -14.42 -10.27 -1.00
N ALA A 139 -15.69 -9.85 -0.92
CA ALA A 139 -16.81 -10.72 -0.54
C ALA A 139 -17.06 -11.84 -1.57
N SER A 140 -16.70 -11.63 -2.84
CA SER A 140 -16.81 -12.66 -3.90
C SER A 140 -15.74 -13.76 -3.80
N GLY A 141 -14.77 -13.62 -2.86
CA GLY A 141 -13.68 -14.57 -2.67
C GLY A 141 -12.44 -14.24 -3.49
N VAL A 142 -12.44 -13.16 -4.28
CA VAL A 142 -11.24 -12.67 -4.96
C VAL A 142 -10.44 -11.80 -4.01
N ILE A 143 -9.16 -12.13 -3.83
CA ILE A 143 -8.22 -11.32 -3.06
C ILE A 143 -7.16 -10.79 -4.03
N PRO A 144 -7.34 -9.58 -4.58
CA PRO A 144 -6.34 -8.97 -5.46
C PRO A 144 -5.03 -8.71 -4.72
N ALA A 145 -3.94 -8.58 -5.48
CA ALA A 145 -2.65 -8.19 -4.91
C ALA A 145 -2.71 -6.79 -4.28
N ALA A 146 -3.45 -5.88 -4.92
CA ALA A 146 -3.70 -4.53 -4.40
C ALA A 146 -5.05 -4.00 -4.86
N ILE A 147 -5.69 -3.17 -4.03
CA ILE A 147 -6.81 -2.29 -4.40
C ILE A 147 -6.56 -0.93 -3.74
N GLU A 148 -6.24 0.05 -4.58
CA GLU A 148 -5.94 1.43 -4.18
C GLU A 148 -7.05 2.35 -4.64
N MET A 149 -7.39 3.39 -3.87
CA MET A 149 -8.38 4.39 -4.25
C MET A 149 -7.78 5.80 -4.26
N MET A 150 -8.21 6.59 -5.23
CA MET A 150 -7.92 8.02 -5.34
C MET A 150 -9.22 8.76 -5.63
N ASP A 151 -9.49 9.85 -4.91
CA ASP A 151 -10.62 10.74 -5.18
C ASP A 151 -10.31 11.78 -6.26
N GLU A 152 -11.34 12.55 -6.67
CA GLU A 152 -11.23 13.57 -7.71
C GLU A 152 -10.09 14.57 -7.44
N MET A 153 -9.94 15.05 -6.22
CA MET A 153 -8.89 16.02 -5.87
C MET A 153 -7.50 15.45 -6.07
N ILE A 154 -7.29 14.22 -5.65
CA ILE A 154 -6.02 13.50 -5.83
C ILE A 154 -5.78 13.19 -7.31
N LEU A 155 -6.81 12.79 -8.05
CA LEU A 155 -6.70 12.53 -9.50
C LEU A 155 -6.24 13.76 -10.26
N GLN A 156 -6.81 14.93 -9.96
CA GLN A 156 -6.42 16.22 -10.57
C GLN A 156 -4.96 16.56 -10.25
N ALA A 157 -4.52 16.39 -9.01
CA ALA A 157 -3.14 16.65 -8.62
C ALA A 157 -2.16 15.67 -9.30
N VAL A 158 -2.48 14.39 -9.30
CA VAL A 158 -1.65 13.32 -9.90
C VAL A 158 -1.54 13.50 -11.41
N GLU A 159 -2.64 13.75 -12.09
CA GLU A 159 -2.65 13.90 -13.56
C GLU A 159 -1.84 15.12 -14.02
N ALA A 160 -1.89 16.22 -13.26
CA ALA A 160 -1.06 17.39 -13.51
C ALA A 160 0.45 17.13 -13.35
N ASP A 161 0.84 16.09 -12.62
CA ASP A 161 2.24 15.73 -12.37
C ASP A 161 2.74 14.59 -13.25
N THR A 162 1.97 13.52 -13.39
CA THR A 162 2.44 12.26 -13.98
C THR A 162 1.90 11.99 -15.37
N HIS A 163 0.80 12.67 -15.79
CA HIS A 163 0.11 12.42 -17.05
C HIS A 163 -0.19 10.93 -17.28
N ALA A 164 -0.70 10.28 -16.23
CA ALA A 164 -0.98 8.85 -16.24
C ALA A 164 -2.23 8.45 -17.04
N GLY A 165 -2.98 9.45 -17.56
CA GLY A 165 -4.21 9.24 -18.30
C GLY A 165 -5.43 8.96 -17.42
N TYR A 166 -5.39 9.35 -16.15
CA TYR A 166 -6.54 9.28 -15.27
C TYR A 166 -7.58 10.35 -15.65
N PRO A 167 -8.89 10.01 -15.59
CA PRO A 167 -9.94 11.00 -15.85
C PRO A 167 -10.03 11.99 -14.67
N MET A 168 -9.87 13.29 -14.95
CA MET A 168 -9.92 14.34 -13.93
C MET A 168 -11.35 14.71 -13.49
N ASP A 169 -12.36 14.13 -14.12
CA ASP A 169 -13.79 14.33 -13.84
C ASP A 169 -14.45 13.15 -13.14
N ALA A 170 -13.67 12.14 -12.76
CA ALA A 170 -14.17 11.00 -12.00
C ALA A 170 -14.22 11.34 -10.52
N ALA A 171 -15.29 10.92 -9.83
CA ALA A 171 -15.38 11.06 -8.37
C ALA A 171 -14.38 10.16 -7.65
N ALA A 172 -14.09 8.97 -8.22
CA ALA A 172 -13.10 8.06 -7.71
C ALA A 172 -12.50 7.17 -8.80
N VAL A 173 -11.27 6.76 -8.60
CA VAL A 173 -10.59 5.72 -9.37
C VAL A 173 -10.10 4.62 -8.44
N LEU A 174 -10.34 3.36 -8.82
CA LEU A 174 -9.73 2.19 -8.22
C LEU A 174 -8.60 1.68 -9.10
N LEU A 175 -7.38 1.64 -8.57
CA LEU A 175 -6.26 0.92 -9.16
C LEU A 175 -6.20 -0.46 -8.52
N MET A 176 -6.40 -1.51 -9.31
CA MET A 176 -6.48 -2.89 -8.85
C MET A 176 -5.42 -3.73 -9.54
N GLU A 177 -4.82 -4.64 -8.80
CA GLU A 177 -3.82 -5.56 -9.36
C GLU A 177 -4.11 -7.00 -8.95
N ALA A 178 -4.11 -7.90 -9.94
CA ALA A 178 -4.18 -9.34 -9.74
C ALA A 178 -2.85 -9.97 -10.13
N GLU A 179 -2.32 -10.88 -9.31
CA GLU A 179 -1.07 -11.58 -9.59
C GLU A 179 -1.13 -13.05 -9.18
N GLY A 180 -0.28 -13.87 -9.77
CA GLY A 180 -0.18 -15.30 -9.47
C GLY A 180 0.04 -16.14 -10.72
N LEU A 181 -0.57 -17.33 -10.74
CA LEU A 181 -0.55 -18.23 -11.91
C LEU A 181 -1.38 -17.61 -13.05
N ARG A 182 -0.94 -17.78 -14.27
CA ARG A 182 -1.52 -17.12 -15.45
C ARG A 182 -3.02 -17.35 -15.63
N GLU A 183 -3.45 -18.59 -15.44
CA GLU A 183 -4.87 -18.98 -15.55
C GLU A 183 -5.71 -18.36 -14.44
N SER A 184 -5.20 -18.38 -13.20
CA SER A 184 -5.88 -17.79 -12.04
C SER A 184 -6.00 -16.26 -12.17
N VAL A 185 -4.97 -15.59 -12.69
CA VAL A 185 -5.01 -14.13 -12.91
C VAL A 185 -6.05 -13.76 -13.96
N ALA A 186 -6.20 -14.55 -15.04
CA ALA A 186 -7.23 -14.30 -16.06
C ALA A 186 -8.64 -14.38 -15.47
N GLU A 187 -8.91 -15.41 -14.67
CA GLU A 187 -10.20 -15.59 -14.00
C GLU A 187 -10.49 -14.47 -12.99
N GLN A 188 -9.50 -14.09 -12.18
CA GLN A 188 -9.63 -12.98 -11.24
C GLN A 188 -9.95 -11.65 -11.94
N VAL A 189 -9.29 -11.36 -13.06
CA VAL A 189 -9.56 -10.15 -13.86
C VAL A 189 -11.00 -10.13 -14.34
N GLU A 190 -11.52 -11.23 -14.88
CA GLU A 190 -12.92 -11.31 -15.33
C GLU A 190 -13.91 -11.06 -14.18
N GLN A 191 -13.65 -11.65 -13.02
CA GLN A 191 -14.49 -11.45 -11.83
C GLN A 191 -14.44 -10.00 -11.33
N ILE A 192 -13.25 -9.39 -11.24
CA ILE A 192 -13.07 -8.00 -10.82
C ILE A 192 -13.82 -7.06 -11.78
N VAL A 193 -13.66 -7.23 -13.09
CA VAL A 193 -14.36 -6.42 -14.11
C VAL A 193 -15.86 -6.57 -13.99
N SER A 194 -16.36 -7.79 -13.75
CA SER A 194 -17.78 -8.05 -13.54
C SER A 194 -18.34 -7.30 -12.33
N VAL A 195 -17.61 -7.29 -11.21
CA VAL A 195 -17.99 -6.56 -9.99
C VAL A 195 -17.96 -5.05 -10.23
N CYS A 196 -16.94 -4.52 -10.89
CA CYS A 196 -16.86 -3.10 -11.24
C CYS A 196 -18.10 -2.66 -12.06
N ASN A 197 -18.47 -3.44 -13.10
CA ASN A 197 -19.62 -3.15 -13.94
C ASN A 197 -20.93 -3.23 -13.15
N LYS A 198 -21.08 -4.17 -12.23
CA LYS A 198 -22.23 -4.29 -11.33
C LYS A 198 -22.43 -3.06 -10.45
N HIS A 199 -21.34 -2.42 -10.03
CA HIS A 199 -21.32 -1.20 -9.23
C HIS A 199 -21.13 0.06 -10.08
N HIS A 200 -21.63 0.05 -11.32
CA HIS A 200 -21.71 1.23 -12.19
C HIS A 200 -20.37 1.88 -12.52
N ALA A 201 -19.29 1.10 -12.63
CA ALA A 201 -18.03 1.65 -13.16
C ALA A 201 -18.31 2.25 -14.55
N ARG A 202 -17.92 3.52 -14.76
CA ARG A 202 -18.01 4.21 -16.05
C ARG A 202 -17.19 3.47 -17.11
N GLU A 203 -16.02 2.98 -16.70
CA GLU A 203 -15.07 2.27 -17.53
C GLU A 203 -14.15 1.42 -16.65
N VAL A 204 -13.70 0.29 -17.17
CA VAL A 204 -12.59 -0.48 -16.59
C VAL A 204 -11.52 -0.65 -17.67
N ARG A 205 -10.33 -0.09 -17.41
CA ARG A 205 -9.15 -0.21 -18.29
C ARG A 205 -8.22 -1.27 -17.75
N ILE A 206 -7.75 -2.15 -18.59
CA ILE A 206 -6.71 -3.14 -18.24
C ILE A 206 -5.41 -2.70 -18.92
N ALA A 207 -4.33 -2.58 -18.15
CA ALA A 207 -3.03 -2.19 -18.69
C ALA A 207 -2.62 -3.13 -19.84
N ALA A 208 -2.37 -2.55 -21.02
CA ALA A 208 -2.05 -3.30 -22.24
C ALA A 208 -0.62 -3.88 -22.19
N ASN A 209 0.27 -3.25 -21.43
CA ASN A 209 1.67 -3.65 -21.31
C ASN A 209 2.30 -3.13 -20.01
N GLU A 210 3.54 -3.53 -19.77
CA GLU A 210 4.27 -3.16 -18.55
C GLU A 210 4.51 -1.64 -18.41
N ALA A 211 4.68 -0.92 -19.52
CA ALA A 211 4.90 0.53 -19.49
C ALA A 211 3.63 1.25 -18.97
N GLU A 212 2.45 0.85 -19.44
CA GLU A 212 1.18 1.41 -18.98
C GLU A 212 0.89 1.04 -17.52
N ARG A 213 1.19 -0.21 -17.14
CA ARG A 213 1.13 -0.66 -15.74
C ARG A 213 1.98 0.24 -14.83
N GLN A 214 3.24 0.46 -15.20
CA GLN A 214 4.15 1.32 -14.45
C GLN A 214 3.66 2.77 -14.36
N LEU A 215 3.02 3.28 -15.43
CA LEU A 215 2.47 4.62 -15.47
C LEU A 215 1.29 4.77 -14.47
N PHE A 216 0.37 3.82 -14.43
CA PHE A 216 -0.70 3.81 -13.43
C PHE A 216 -0.14 3.77 -12.00
N TRP A 217 0.81 2.88 -11.72
CA TRP A 217 1.45 2.83 -10.41
C TRP A 217 2.26 4.09 -10.06
N ALA A 218 2.91 4.72 -11.04
CA ALA A 218 3.63 5.98 -10.81
C ALA A 218 2.67 7.08 -10.35
N GLY A 219 1.50 7.21 -10.99
CA GLY A 219 0.46 8.14 -10.56
C GLY A 219 0.07 7.91 -9.10
N ARG A 220 -0.27 6.66 -8.73
CA ARG A 220 -0.64 6.33 -7.35
C ARG A 220 0.49 6.56 -6.34
N LYS A 221 1.71 6.16 -6.64
CA LYS A 221 2.86 6.29 -5.74
C LYS A 221 3.32 7.75 -5.57
N ASN A 222 3.09 8.60 -6.56
CA ASN A 222 3.46 10.03 -6.49
C ASN A 222 2.34 10.92 -5.90
N ALA A 223 1.20 10.36 -5.53
CA ALA A 223 0.02 11.14 -5.09
C ALA A 223 0.34 12.12 -3.94
N PHE A 224 1.09 11.68 -2.92
CA PHE A 224 1.50 12.57 -1.82
C PHE A 224 2.35 13.75 -2.30
N GLY A 225 3.29 13.51 -3.21
CA GLY A 225 4.13 14.56 -3.79
C GLY A 225 3.31 15.53 -4.66
N ALA A 226 2.35 15.02 -5.41
CA ALA A 226 1.48 15.81 -6.27
C ALA A 226 0.59 16.78 -5.48
N VAL A 227 0.13 16.38 -4.29
CA VAL A 227 -0.68 17.23 -3.40
C VAL A 227 0.06 18.49 -2.97
N GLY A 228 1.38 18.46 -2.85
CA GLY A 228 2.18 19.65 -2.56
C GLY A 228 2.08 20.78 -3.60
N ARG A 229 1.47 20.52 -4.78
CA ARG A 229 1.18 21.55 -5.79
C ARG A 229 -0.13 22.28 -5.56
N ILE A 230 -1.06 21.68 -4.80
CA ILE A 230 -2.40 22.22 -4.55
C ILE A 230 -2.57 22.79 -3.13
N SER A 231 -1.65 22.46 -2.23
CA SER A 231 -1.56 23.03 -0.89
C SER A 231 -0.10 23.08 -0.44
N PRO A 232 0.33 24.18 0.24
CA PRO A 232 1.69 24.27 0.77
C PRO A 232 1.94 23.22 1.87
N GLU A 233 0.90 22.85 2.60
CA GLU A 233 0.97 21.91 3.71
C GLU A 233 -0.24 20.98 3.69
N PHE A 234 -0.05 19.78 4.22
CA PHE A 234 -1.14 18.84 4.49
C PHE A 234 -0.79 17.98 5.71
N TYR A 235 -1.81 17.55 6.41
CA TYR A 235 -1.68 16.61 7.51
C TYR A 235 -2.26 15.25 7.11
N VAL A 236 -1.45 14.22 7.19
CA VAL A 236 -1.86 12.85 6.88
C VAL A 236 -2.45 12.23 8.13
N GLN A 237 -3.68 11.78 8.04
CA GLN A 237 -4.24 10.86 9.04
C GLN A 237 -4.01 9.42 8.55
N ASP A 238 -3.83 8.51 9.48
CA ASP A 238 -3.70 7.08 9.17
C ASP A 238 -4.63 6.30 10.09
N GLY A 239 -5.47 5.46 9.49
CA GLY A 239 -6.42 4.70 10.27
C GLY A 239 -7.08 3.60 9.47
N VAL A 240 -7.45 2.51 10.14
CA VAL A 240 -8.08 1.35 9.52
C VAL A 240 -9.54 1.26 9.90
N VAL A 241 -10.40 1.02 8.91
CA VAL A 241 -11.83 0.81 9.09
C VAL A 241 -12.28 -0.48 8.40
N PRO A 242 -13.36 -1.15 8.88
CA PRO A 242 -13.96 -2.23 8.13
C PRO A 242 -14.36 -1.73 6.72
N ARG A 243 -14.02 -2.48 5.67
CA ARG A 243 -14.30 -2.10 4.26
C ARG A 243 -15.75 -1.67 4.01
N THR A 244 -16.70 -2.37 4.63
CA THR A 244 -18.14 -2.03 4.55
C THR A 244 -18.49 -0.65 5.15
N ARG A 245 -17.56 -0.02 5.87
CA ARG A 245 -17.72 1.32 6.44
C ARG A 245 -17.04 2.42 5.62
N LEU A 246 -16.28 2.06 4.60
CA LEU A 246 -15.59 3.02 3.73
C LEU A 246 -16.52 4.14 3.22
N PRO A 247 -17.70 3.86 2.62
CA PRO A 247 -18.58 4.92 2.12
C PRO A 247 -19.00 5.90 3.21
N TYR A 248 -19.33 5.38 4.38
CA TYR A 248 -19.75 6.20 5.51
C TYR A 248 -18.60 7.07 6.05
N VAL A 249 -17.42 6.47 6.26
CA VAL A 249 -16.28 7.19 6.85
C VAL A 249 -15.77 8.26 5.91
N LEU A 250 -15.63 7.99 4.61
CA LEU A 250 -15.19 8.97 3.61
C LEU A 250 -16.13 10.17 3.53
N ARG A 251 -17.46 9.96 3.53
CA ARG A 251 -18.41 11.06 3.60
C ARG A 251 -18.25 11.88 4.89
N ARG A 252 -18.12 11.21 6.04
CA ARG A 252 -17.99 11.91 7.33
C ARG A 252 -16.69 12.71 7.42
N VAL A 253 -15.58 12.20 6.90
CA VAL A 253 -14.32 12.94 6.81
C VAL A 253 -14.51 14.20 5.96
N GLY A 254 -15.13 14.10 4.79
CA GLY A 254 -15.43 15.25 3.93
C GLY A 254 -16.34 16.29 4.62
N GLU A 255 -17.40 15.84 5.29
CA GLU A 255 -18.32 16.73 6.04
C GLU A 255 -17.60 17.45 7.20
N ILE A 256 -16.77 16.74 7.95
CA ILE A 256 -15.98 17.32 9.05
C ILE A 256 -15.02 18.37 8.51
N CYS A 257 -14.19 18.04 7.52
CA CYS A 257 -13.24 19.00 6.95
C CYS A 257 -13.97 20.23 6.40
N SER A 258 -15.05 20.03 5.66
CA SER A 258 -15.89 21.15 5.14
C SER A 258 -16.45 22.04 6.24
N SER A 259 -16.82 21.49 7.41
CA SER A 259 -17.34 22.27 8.53
C SER A 259 -16.29 23.20 9.16
N TYR A 260 -15.00 22.90 8.94
CA TYR A 260 -13.88 23.75 9.34
C TYR A 260 -13.32 24.60 8.18
N GLY A 261 -13.94 24.54 7.00
CA GLY A 261 -13.46 25.25 5.81
C GLY A 261 -12.20 24.61 5.17
N LEU A 262 -11.84 23.42 5.58
CA LEU A 262 -10.66 22.70 5.09
C LEU A 262 -11.00 21.79 3.91
N ARG A 263 -10.04 21.60 3.02
CA ARG A 263 -10.11 20.62 1.93
C ARG A 263 -9.49 19.29 2.38
N VAL A 264 -9.97 18.20 1.83
CA VAL A 264 -9.39 16.87 2.07
C VAL A 264 -9.32 16.10 0.76
N GLY A 265 -8.16 15.51 0.50
CA GLY A 265 -7.96 14.54 -0.59
C GLY A 265 -7.79 13.15 -0.02
N ASN A 266 -8.31 12.12 -0.72
CA ASN A 266 -8.25 10.74 -0.26
C ASN A 266 -7.46 9.89 -1.25
N VAL A 267 -6.35 9.31 -0.77
CA VAL A 267 -5.56 8.33 -1.49
C VAL A 267 -5.12 7.25 -0.51
N PHE A 268 -5.55 6.00 -0.71
CA PHE A 268 -5.43 5.00 0.34
C PHE A 268 -5.52 3.56 -0.16
N HIS A 269 -5.13 2.60 0.72
CA HIS A 269 -5.23 1.17 0.49
C HIS A 269 -6.66 0.68 0.74
N ALA A 270 -7.50 0.78 -0.29
CA ALA A 270 -8.93 0.46 -0.14
C ALA A 270 -9.17 -1.03 0.15
N GLY A 271 -8.30 -1.90 -0.36
CA GLY A 271 -8.42 -3.35 -0.20
C GLY A 271 -8.36 -3.85 1.24
N ASP A 272 -7.58 -3.22 2.10
CA ASP A 272 -7.47 -3.54 3.52
C ASP A 272 -8.19 -2.55 4.45
N GLY A 273 -8.76 -1.48 3.88
CA GLY A 273 -9.50 -0.46 4.62
C GLY A 273 -8.61 0.55 5.35
N ASN A 274 -7.34 0.64 4.97
CA ASN A 274 -6.40 1.59 5.55
C ASN A 274 -6.48 2.94 4.83
N LEU A 275 -7.05 3.94 5.51
CA LEU A 275 -7.35 5.28 5.00
C LEU A 275 -6.20 6.24 5.30
N HIS A 276 -5.87 7.08 4.31
CA HIS A 276 -4.91 8.18 4.45
C HIS A 276 -5.53 9.51 3.98
N PRO A 277 -6.54 10.06 4.69
CA PRO A 277 -7.06 11.39 4.34
C PRO A 277 -5.95 12.44 4.49
N LEU A 278 -5.77 13.25 3.45
CA LEU A 278 -4.83 14.37 3.42
C LEU A 278 -5.61 15.66 3.69
N ILE A 279 -5.53 16.18 4.90
CA ILE A 279 -6.18 17.44 5.28
C ILE A 279 -5.26 18.57 4.83
N LEU A 280 -5.72 19.37 3.86
CA LEU A 280 -4.96 20.45 3.25
C LEU A 280 -5.15 21.74 4.02
N PHE A 281 -4.05 22.45 4.30
CA PHE A 281 -4.07 23.72 5.00
C PHE A 281 -2.85 24.60 4.62
N ASP A 282 -2.88 25.86 5.06
CA ASP A 282 -1.76 26.79 4.96
C ASP A 282 -1.52 27.43 6.33
N SER A 283 -0.47 27.04 7.02
CA SER A 283 -0.11 27.55 8.35
C SER A 283 0.19 29.06 8.36
N GLN A 284 0.38 29.69 7.19
CA GLN A 284 0.56 31.13 7.08
C GLN A 284 -0.80 31.88 7.12
N ILE A 285 -1.92 31.19 6.97
CA ILE A 285 -3.26 31.75 7.11
C ILE A 285 -3.67 31.70 8.59
N PRO A 286 -3.82 32.84 9.29
CA PRO A 286 -4.16 32.84 10.70
C PRO A 286 -5.50 32.13 10.97
N GLY A 287 -5.49 31.09 11.78
CA GLY A 287 -6.67 30.35 12.21
C GLY A 287 -7.07 29.15 11.34
N GLU A 288 -6.32 28.86 10.29
CA GLU A 288 -6.51 27.66 9.46
C GLU A 288 -5.89 26.38 10.08
#